data_b6d280a8bd3319a0d86bb574f393c0de
#
_entry.id   b6d280a8bd3319a0d86bb574f393c0de
#
_cell.length_a   1.000
_cell.length_b   1.000
_cell.length_c   1.000
_cell.angle_alpha   90.00
_cell.angle_beta   90.00
_cell.angle_gamma   90.00
#
_symmetry.space_group_name_H-M   'P 1'
#
loop_
_entity.id
_entity.type
_entity.pdbx_description
1 polymer ?
#
loop_
_entity_poly.entity_id
_entity_poly.type
_entity_poly.pdbx_seq_one_letter_code
_entity_poly.pdbx_strand_id
1 'polypeptide(L)'
;LLLAEGKVVFVDVTADWCLTCKVNKKVVLESEEVLSVFGGSDVVTMKADWTNPDPAIAKYLASFGRYGIPFNVVYSSATPKGQPLPELLTKTAVLTAISDGRSL
;
A
#
# COMPACT_ATOMS: atom_id res chain seq x y z
N LEU A 1 -10.98 -0.73 -13.74
CA LEU A 1 -10.25 0.33 -14.25
C LEU A 1 -8.79 0.04 -14.27
N LEU A 2 -7.99 0.48 -13.27
CA LEU A 2 -6.56 0.12 -13.29
C LEU A 2 -6.34 -1.39 -13.24
N LEU A 3 -7.13 -2.10 -12.43
CA LEU A 3 -7.01 -3.56 -12.32
C LEU A 3 -7.40 -4.24 -13.64
N ALA A 4 -8.41 -3.72 -14.33
CA ALA A 4 -8.80 -4.23 -15.64
C ALA A 4 -7.72 -4.04 -16.68
N GLU A 5 -6.83 -3.05 -16.50
CA GLU A 5 -5.68 -2.81 -17.37
C GLU A 5 -4.47 -3.66 -16.99
N GLY A 6 -4.60 -4.55 -16.04
CA GLY A 6 -3.50 -5.39 -15.57
C GLY A 6 -2.53 -4.70 -14.62
N LYS A 7 -2.91 -3.54 -14.08
CA LYS A 7 -2.07 -2.81 -13.13
C LYS A 7 -2.14 -3.41 -11.74
N VAL A 8 -1.03 -3.30 -11.01
CA VAL A 8 -0.98 -3.57 -9.57
C VAL A 8 -1.03 -2.22 -8.87
N VAL A 9 -1.94 -2.05 -7.92
CA VAL A 9 -2.11 -0.79 -7.20
C VAL A 9 -1.65 -0.96 -5.77
N PHE A 10 -0.69 -0.13 -5.35
CA PHE A 10 -0.21 -0.09 -3.96
C PHE A 10 -0.77 1.15 -3.29
N VAL A 11 -1.56 0.95 -2.24
CA VAL A 11 -2.18 2.05 -1.49
C VAL A 11 -1.47 2.21 -0.15
N ASP A 12 -1.07 3.45 0.16
CA ASP A 12 -0.41 3.81 1.40
C ASP A 12 -1.26 4.84 2.15
N VAL A 13 -1.80 4.47 3.30
CA VAL A 13 -2.50 5.41 4.18
C VAL A 13 -1.50 5.88 5.23
N THR A 14 -1.22 7.17 5.25
CA THR A 14 -0.17 7.76 6.08
C THR A 14 -0.66 9.06 6.72
N ALA A 15 0.15 9.66 7.58
CA ALA A 15 -0.12 10.96 8.20
C ALA A 15 1.19 11.56 8.68
N ASP A 16 1.22 12.90 8.79
CA ASP A 16 2.42 13.61 9.25
C ASP A 16 2.81 13.22 10.69
N TRP A 17 1.81 12.89 11.53
CA TRP A 17 2.04 12.52 12.92
C TRP A 17 2.40 11.04 13.11
N CYS A 18 2.40 10.25 12.07
CA CYS A 18 2.62 8.80 12.16
C CYS A 18 4.11 8.46 12.07
N LEU A 19 4.73 8.19 13.22
CA LEU A 19 6.15 7.86 13.26
C LEU A 19 6.46 6.56 12.54
N THR A 20 5.66 5.52 12.77
CA THR A 20 5.85 4.22 12.12
C THR A 20 5.68 4.31 10.60
N CYS A 21 4.77 5.17 10.12
CA CYS A 21 4.64 5.41 8.68
C CYS A 21 5.93 5.97 8.09
N LYS A 22 6.58 6.89 8.82
CA LYS A 22 7.84 7.49 8.37
C LYS A 22 8.97 6.46 8.34
N VAL A 23 9.01 5.56 9.32
CA VAL A 23 9.98 4.47 9.35
C VAL A 23 9.75 3.54 8.15
N ASN A 24 8.51 3.13 7.91
CA ASN A 24 8.16 2.30 6.75
C ASN A 24 8.58 2.96 5.45
N LYS A 25 8.32 4.25 5.32
CA LYS A 25 8.69 4.99 4.12
C LYS A 25 10.19 4.97 3.89
N LYS A 26 10.96 5.35 4.91
CA LYS A 26 12.41 5.48 4.76
C LYS A 26 13.10 4.14 4.60
N VAL A 27 12.73 3.16 5.40
CA VAL A 27 13.43 1.87 5.45
C VAL A 27 12.99 0.92 4.34
N VAL A 28 11.71 0.96 3.97
CA VAL A 28 11.12 0.00 3.04
C VAL A 28 10.73 0.65 1.73
N LEU A 29 9.81 1.63 1.78
CA LEU A 29 9.20 2.16 0.56
C LEU A 29 10.18 2.97 -0.28
N GLU A 30 11.16 3.61 0.34
CA GLU A 30 12.22 4.33 -0.37
C GLU A 30 13.48 3.50 -0.57
N SER A 31 13.45 2.21 -0.23
CA SER A 31 14.59 1.33 -0.51
C SER A 31 14.74 1.15 -2.02
N GLU A 32 15.97 0.91 -2.45
CA GLU A 32 16.29 0.78 -3.87
C GLU A 32 15.47 -0.33 -4.52
N GLU A 33 15.34 -1.46 -3.84
CA GLU A 33 14.60 -2.60 -4.36
C GLU A 33 13.12 -2.28 -4.57
N VAL A 34 12.48 -1.62 -3.60
CA VAL A 34 11.07 -1.28 -3.67
C VAL A 34 10.83 -0.15 -4.66
N LEU A 35 11.68 0.88 -4.68
CA LEU A 35 11.56 1.97 -5.65
C LEU A 35 11.69 1.47 -7.08
N SER A 36 12.57 0.50 -7.30
CA SER A 36 12.73 -0.10 -8.63
C SER A 36 11.43 -0.75 -9.11
N VAL A 37 10.74 -1.46 -8.21
CA VAL A 37 9.46 -2.10 -8.53
C VAL A 37 8.35 -1.05 -8.72
N PHE A 38 8.31 -0.02 -7.88
CA PHE A 38 7.31 1.05 -7.99
C PHE A 38 7.48 1.85 -9.28
N GLY A 39 8.69 1.91 -9.83
CA GLY A 39 8.95 2.59 -11.10
C GLY A 39 8.49 1.81 -12.32
N GLY A 40 8.04 0.56 -12.15
CA GLY A 40 7.52 -0.24 -13.25
C GLY A 40 6.22 0.32 -13.81
N SER A 41 6.02 0.16 -15.12
CA SER A 41 4.83 0.71 -15.79
C SER A 41 3.53 0.01 -15.39
N ASP A 42 3.63 -1.17 -14.78
CA ASP A 42 2.49 -1.98 -14.34
C ASP A 42 2.10 -1.74 -12.88
N VAL A 43 2.84 -0.90 -12.17
CA VAL A 43 2.57 -0.61 -10.74
C VAL A 43 2.16 0.84 -10.59
N VAL A 44 1.05 1.07 -9.91
CA VAL A 44 0.54 2.42 -9.58
C VAL A 44 0.53 2.56 -8.07
N THR A 45 1.12 3.63 -7.57
CA THR A 45 1.10 3.91 -6.14
C THR A 45 0.10 5.03 -5.86
N MET A 46 -0.68 4.86 -4.80
CA MET A 46 -1.65 5.84 -4.34
C MET A 46 -1.43 6.11 -2.87
N LYS A 47 -1.55 7.36 -2.48
CA LYS A 47 -1.33 7.79 -1.10
C LYS A 47 -2.59 8.46 -0.57
N ALA A 48 -3.02 8.05 0.62
CA ALA A 48 -4.09 8.70 1.35
C ALA A 48 -3.49 9.34 2.60
N ASP A 49 -3.67 10.65 2.73
CA ASP A 49 -3.11 11.42 3.84
C ASP A 49 -4.18 11.62 4.91
N TRP A 50 -3.97 11.00 6.07
CA TRP A 50 -4.88 11.06 7.22
C TRP A 50 -4.33 11.95 8.34
N THR A 51 -3.57 12.98 7.97
CA THR A 51 -3.02 13.94 8.93
C THR A 51 -4.15 14.62 9.71
N ASN A 52 -5.23 14.95 9.03
CA ASN A 52 -6.43 15.50 9.64
C ASN A 52 -7.54 14.45 9.69
N PRO A 53 -8.47 14.53 10.65
CA PRO A 53 -9.58 13.60 10.71
C PRO A 53 -10.35 13.55 9.39
N ASP A 54 -10.60 12.33 8.92
CA ASP A 54 -11.29 12.10 7.65
C ASP A 54 -12.19 10.87 7.78
N PRO A 55 -13.52 11.06 7.84
CA PRO A 55 -14.44 9.94 8.00
C PRO A 55 -14.38 8.93 6.86
N ALA A 56 -14.07 9.37 5.64
CA ALA A 56 -13.95 8.45 4.50
C ALA A 56 -12.77 7.51 4.68
N ILE A 57 -11.62 8.03 5.12
CA ILE A 57 -10.44 7.20 5.38
C ILE A 57 -10.71 6.26 6.54
N ALA A 58 -11.31 6.75 7.63
CA ALA A 58 -11.65 5.92 8.78
C ALA A 58 -12.56 4.75 8.38
N LYS A 59 -13.57 5.02 7.54
CA LYS A 59 -14.47 4.00 7.04
C LYS A 59 -13.74 2.98 6.16
N TYR A 60 -12.83 3.45 5.33
CA TYR A 60 -12.00 2.59 4.48
C TYR A 60 -11.18 1.63 5.33
N LEU A 61 -10.48 2.14 6.36
CA LEU A 61 -9.70 1.31 7.27
C LEU A 61 -10.58 0.28 7.97
N ALA A 62 -11.74 0.70 8.46
CA ALA A 62 -12.66 -0.18 9.17
C ALA A 62 -13.16 -1.32 8.29
N SER A 63 -13.27 -1.11 6.99
CA SER A 63 -13.69 -2.15 6.05
C SER A 63 -12.70 -3.32 6.00
N PHE A 64 -11.45 -3.10 6.43
CA PHE A 64 -10.43 -4.14 6.57
C PHE A 64 -10.24 -4.59 8.01
N GLY A 65 -11.11 -4.14 8.93
CA GLY A 65 -10.95 -4.44 10.35
C GLY A 65 -9.80 -3.68 11.00
N ARG A 66 -9.38 -2.57 10.41
CA ARG A 66 -8.28 -1.75 10.91
C ARG A 66 -8.80 -0.42 11.41
N TYR A 67 -8.15 0.15 12.40
CA TYR A 67 -8.60 1.39 13.04
C TYR A 67 -7.47 2.39 13.23
N GLY A 68 -6.31 2.10 12.68
CA GLY A 68 -5.14 2.96 12.78
C GLY A 68 -4.19 2.77 11.61
N ILE A 69 -3.12 3.55 11.60
CA ILE A 69 -2.09 3.53 10.57
C ILE A 69 -0.75 3.24 11.22
N PRO A 70 0.26 2.76 10.46
CA PRO A 70 0.29 2.65 9.00
C PRO A 70 -0.64 1.56 8.47
N PHE A 71 -1.18 1.77 7.29
CA PHE A 71 -2.00 0.79 6.61
C PHE A 71 -1.65 0.79 5.12
N ASN A 72 -1.29 -0.36 4.60
CA ASN A 72 -0.90 -0.52 3.20
C ASN A 72 -1.66 -1.69 2.61
N VAL A 73 -2.11 -1.55 1.38
CA VAL A 73 -2.91 -2.56 0.68
C VAL A 73 -2.42 -2.66 -0.76
N VAL A 74 -2.34 -3.89 -1.26
CA VAL A 74 -2.02 -4.16 -2.65
C VAL A 74 -3.26 -4.71 -3.34
N TYR A 75 -3.65 -4.08 -4.44
CA TYR A 75 -4.75 -4.53 -5.29
C TYR A 75 -4.20 -5.04 -6.61
N SER A 76 -4.81 -6.10 -7.11
CA SER A 76 -4.51 -6.63 -8.44
C SER A 76 -5.74 -7.36 -8.96
N SER A 77 -5.71 -7.85 -10.19
CA SER A 77 -6.82 -8.65 -10.71
C SER A 77 -6.98 -9.95 -9.94
N ALA A 78 -5.90 -10.47 -9.32
CA ALA A 78 -5.97 -11.64 -8.44
C ALA A 78 -6.61 -11.31 -7.09
N THR A 79 -6.41 -10.08 -6.60
CA THR A 79 -6.91 -9.64 -5.31
C THR A 79 -7.64 -8.31 -5.47
N PRO A 80 -8.79 -8.29 -6.18
CA PRO A 80 -9.49 -7.04 -6.45
C PRO A 80 -10.06 -6.38 -5.20
N LYS A 81 -10.21 -7.11 -4.11
CA LYS A 81 -10.68 -6.57 -2.83
C LYS A 81 -9.55 -6.04 -1.96
N GLY A 82 -8.30 -6.23 -2.39
CA GLY A 82 -7.12 -5.77 -1.68
C GLY A 82 -6.52 -6.79 -0.74
N GLN A 83 -5.19 -6.83 -0.72
CA GLN A 83 -4.42 -7.65 0.21
C GLN A 83 -3.75 -6.71 1.20
N PRO A 84 -4.22 -6.63 2.46
CA PRO A 84 -3.60 -5.75 3.45
C PRO A 84 -2.24 -6.31 3.87
N LEU A 85 -1.31 -5.38 4.15
CA LEU A 85 0.04 -5.72 4.59
C LEU A 85 0.19 -5.48 6.09
N PRO A 86 1.23 -6.06 6.74
CA PRO A 86 1.49 -5.80 8.16
C PRO A 86 1.74 -4.31 8.42
N GLU A 87 1.46 -3.85 9.62
CA GLU A 87 1.69 -2.45 10.00
C GLU A 87 3.16 -2.06 9.86
N LEU A 88 4.07 -2.90 10.40
CA LEU A 88 5.50 -2.69 10.20
C LEU A 88 5.91 -3.42 8.93
N LEU A 89 6.22 -2.66 7.89
CA LEU A 89 6.54 -3.23 6.58
C LEU A 89 7.94 -3.84 6.55
N THR A 90 8.08 -4.85 5.70
CA THR A 90 9.38 -5.37 5.29
C THR A 90 9.46 -5.30 3.76
N LYS A 91 10.69 -5.26 3.24
CA LYS A 91 10.88 -5.27 1.79
C LYS A 91 10.25 -6.53 1.19
N THR A 92 10.47 -7.67 1.84
CA THR A 92 9.94 -8.95 1.37
C THR A 92 8.41 -8.94 1.28
N ALA A 93 7.73 -8.41 2.29
CA ALA A 93 6.26 -8.35 2.28
C ALA A 93 5.74 -7.53 1.10
N VAL A 94 6.35 -6.36 0.85
CA VAL A 94 5.94 -5.48 -0.25
C VAL A 94 6.23 -6.13 -1.59
N LEU A 95 7.45 -6.64 -1.77
CA LEU A 95 7.87 -7.23 -3.05
C LEU A 95 7.06 -8.49 -3.36
N THR A 96 6.79 -9.32 -2.37
CA THR A 96 6.00 -10.54 -2.55
C THR A 96 4.56 -10.22 -2.95
N ALA A 97 3.94 -9.24 -2.29
CA ALA A 97 2.56 -8.86 -2.60
C ALA A 97 2.43 -8.34 -4.03
N ILE A 98 3.40 -7.54 -4.48
CA ILE A 98 3.39 -7.01 -5.85
C ILE A 98 3.65 -8.12 -6.86
N SER A 99 4.61 -9.00 -6.56
CA SER A 99 4.93 -10.15 -7.42
C SER A 99 3.72 -11.08 -7.57
N ASP A 100 3.02 -11.36 -6.48
CA ASP A 100 1.81 -12.19 -6.52
C ASP A 100 0.73 -11.54 -7.39
N GLY A 101 0.62 -10.22 -7.34
CA GLY A 101 -0.31 -9.48 -8.17
C GLY A 101 0.06 -9.53 -9.66
N ARG A 102 1.35 -9.64 -9.97
CA ARG A 102 1.84 -9.73 -11.35
C ARG A 102 1.73 -11.13 -11.93
N SER A 103 1.60 -12.15 -11.10
CA SER A 103 1.69 -13.54 -11.52
C SER A 103 0.46 -14.02 -12.31
N LEU A 104 -0.43 -13.13 -12.63
CA LEU A 104 -1.61 -13.45 -13.45
C LEU A 104 -1.39 -13.04 -14.94
#